data_f2a007289f0c075084c231a539286e07
#
_entry.id   f2a007289f0c075084c231a539286e07
#
_cell.length_a   1.000
_cell.length_b   1.000
_cell.length_c   1.000
_cell.angle_alpha   90.00
_cell.angle_beta   90.00
_cell.angle_gamma   90.00
#
_symmetry.space_group_name_H-M   'P 1'
#
loop_
_entity.id
_entity.type
_entity.pdbx_description
1 polymer ?
#
loop_
_entity_poly.entity_id
_entity_poly.type
_entity_poly.pdbx_seq_one_letter_code
_entity_poly.pdbx_strand_id
1 'polypeptide(L)'
;MKQALLISFMLALLTATSAIAEKVRLAVTSSFHNSGLSDHIIPHIETDLEIDIQLIVVGTGQALKLGENGDVDAILVHSKPDEEEFVKKGFANHRREIMFNEYVIVGPSSDPAQISSAKNLLEAFSKLSKAMVNFVSRGDFSGTHKKEMEIWNKINFVPDDIGKKYISVGSAMGKAINIAVAFDAYILSDKATWLNHKNKGNLQIQFEGDRLLHNQYAFLPINPAAHAHVKDQTVEKIEGWLVSEKARNLINSYLIENVQVFSFNAR
;
A
#
# COMPACT_ATOMS: atom_id res chain seq x y z
N MET A 1 81.69 -9.29 16.78
CA MET A 1 80.40 -9.60 17.39
C MET A 1 79.42 -8.55 16.93
N LYS A 2 78.59 -8.82 15.91
CA LYS A 2 77.55 -7.94 15.43
C LYS A 2 76.19 -8.59 15.74
N GLN A 3 75.45 -7.99 16.67
CA GLN A 3 74.09 -8.41 17.00
C GLN A 3 73.14 -7.88 15.88
N ALA A 4 72.49 -8.78 15.18
CA ALA A 4 71.45 -8.45 14.25
C ALA A 4 70.10 -8.37 15.00
N LEU A 5 69.50 -7.20 14.99
CA LEU A 5 68.17 -6.91 15.55
C LEU A 5 67.12 -7.33 14.51
N LEU A 6 66.42 -8.42 14.74
CA LEU A 6 65.24 -8.84 13.96
C LEU A 6 64.03 -8.04 14.43
N ILE A 7 63.63 -7.03 13.63
CA ILE A 7 62.33 -6.35 13.77
C ILE A 7 61.27 -7.16 13.08
N SER A 8 60.46 -7.85 13.88
CA SER A 8 59.28 -8.60 13.42
C SER A 8 58.16 -7.60 13.12
N PHE A 9 57.91 -7.28 11.84
CA PHE A 9 56.82 -6.43 11.45
C PHE A 9 55.52 -7.33 11.37
N MET A 10 54.72 -7.29 12.43
CA MET A 10 53.44 -8.00 12.49
C MET A 10 52.41 -7.20 11.67
N LEU A 11 52.23 -7.57 10.42
CA LEU A 11 51.21 -7.02 9.52
C LEU A 11 49.85 -7.54 9.99
N ALA A 12 49.11 -6.76 10.74
CA ALA A 12 47.73 -7.03 11.07
C ALA A 12 46.89 -6.84 9.79
N LEU A 13 46.56 -7.96 9.11
CA LEU A 13 45.53 -7.96 8.08
C LEU A 13 44.19 -7.66 8.77
N LEU A 14 43.74 -6.41 8.69
CA LEU A 14 42.33 -6.08 8.90
C LEU A 14 41.54 -6.70 7.74
N THR A 15 41.03 -7.91 7.93
CA THR A 15 40.00 -8.46 7.07
C THR A 15 38.73 -7.65 7.33
N ALA A 16 38.49 -6.65 6.51
CA ALA A 16 37.19 -6.01 6.43
C ALA A 16 36.20 -7.08 5.92
N THR A 17 35.55 -7.79 6.83
CA THR A 17 34.38 -8.59 6.48
C THR A 17 33.33 -7.59 6.03
N SER A 18 33.09 -7.51 4.70
CA SER A 18 31.89 -6.86 4.19
C SER A 18 30.71 -7.54 4.86
N ALA A 19 30.09 -6.92 5.83
CA ALA A 19 28.84 -7.41 6.37
C ALA A 19 27.85 -7.45 5.21
N ILE A 20 27.43 -8.66 4.83
CA ILE A 20 26.35 -8.82 3.86
C ILE A 20 25.11 -8.22 4.54
N ALA A 21 24.52 -7.19 3.94
CA ALA A 21 23.32 -6.56 4.47
C ALA A 21 22.23 -7.63 4.70
N GLU A 22 21.62 -7.60 5.86
CA GLU A 22 20.58 -8.58 6.18
C GLU A 22 19.38 -8.36 5.28
N LYS A 23 18.95 -9.42 4.60
CA LYS A 23 17.84 -9.36 3.66
C LYS A 23 16.51 -9.58 4.38
N VAL A 24 15.60 -8.62 4.25
CA VAL A 24 14.24 -8.66 4.82
C VAL A 24 13.22 -8.70 3.69
N ARG A 25 12.26 -9.61 3.77
CA ARG A 25 11.15 -9.73 2.80
C ARG A 25 9.94 -8.96 3.34
N LEU A 26 9.55 -7.91 2.63
CA LEU A 26 8.42 -7.07 2.98
C LEU A 26 7.32 -7.18 1.91
N ALA A 27 6.18 -7.78 2.27
CA ALA A 27 5.02 -7.79 1.39
C ALA A 27 4.28 -6.45 1.46
N VAL A 28 4.04 -5.84 0.31
CA VAL A 28 3.37 -4.55 0.20
C VAL A 28 2.27 -4.59 -0.84
N THR A 29 1.28 -3.68 -0.72
CA THR A 29 0.23 -3.59 -1.72
C THR A 29 0.72 -2.99 -3.03
N SER A 30 0.11 -3.40 -4.14
CA SER A 30 0.37 -2.81 -5.45
C SER A 30 0.03 -1.31 -5.49
N SER A 31 -0.95 -0.84 -4.71
CA SER A 31 -1.27 0.58 -4.58
C SER A 31 -0.14 1.37 -3.91
N PHE A 32 0.48 0.83 -2.85
CA PHE A 32 1.65 1.44 -2.22
C PHE A 32 2.83 1.56 -3.19
N HIS A 33 3.12 0.50 -3.94
CA HIS A 33 4.19 0.53 -4.94
C HIS A 33 3.88 1.48 -6.11
N ASN A 34 2.67 1.37 -6.70
CA ASN A 34 2.27 2.20 -7.85
C ASN A 34 2.13 3.69 -7.51
N SER A 35 1.95 4.03 -6.23
CA SER A 35 1.97 5.43 -5.78
C SER A 35 3.36 6.07 -5.89
N GLY A 36 4.42 5.27 -5.99
CA GLY A 36 5.82 5.72 -5.98
C GLY A 36 6.38 5.99 -4.58
N LEU A 37 5.57 5.92 -3.52
CA LEU A 37 6.06 6.17 -2.17
C LEU A 37 7.08 5.12 -1.72
N SER A 38 6.95 3.86 -2.17
CA SER A 38 7.96 2.82 -1.90
C SER A 38 9.35 3.25 -2.38
N ASP A 39 9.44 3.74 -3.62
CA ASP A 39 10.71 4.16 -4.22
C ASP A 39 11.29 5.39 -3.52
N HIS A 40 10.44 6.17 -2.86
CA HIS A 40 10.85 7.34 -2.09
C HIS A 40 11.37 6.98 -0.69
N ILE A 41 10.76 6.04 0.03
CA ILE A 41 11.12 5.78 1.44
C ILE A 41 12.04 4.56 1.66
N ILE A 42 11.91 3.49 0.84
CA ILE A 42 12.67 2.25 1.05
C ILE A 42 14.19 2.48 1.01
N PRO A 43 14.76 3.24 0.04
CA PRO A 43 16.20 3.49 0.02
C PRO A 43 16.74 4.20 1.28
N HIS A 44 15.90 5.01 1.95
CA HIS A 44 16.26 5.64 3.21
C HIS A 44 16.29 4.64 4.36
N ILE A 45 15.33 3.70 4.41
CA ILE A 45 15.32 2.63 5.42
C ILE A 45 16.56 1.76 5.25
N GLU A 46 16.86 1.33 4.03
CA GLU A 46 18.01 0.48 3.71
C GLU A 46 19.33 1.15 4.09
N THR A 47 19.46 2.44 3.77
CA THR A 47 20.68 3.20 4.10
C THR A 47 20.84 3.40 5.60
N ASP A 48 19.76 3.75 6.32
CA ASP A 48 19.82 4.07 7.75
C ASP A 48 20.02 2.83 8.64
N LEU A 49 19.50 1.68 8.20
CA LEU A 49 19.54 0.43 8.97
C LEU A 49 20.60 -0.57 8.46
N GLU A 50 21.30 -0.24 7.36
CA GLU A 50 22.27 -1.11 6.68
C GLU A 50 21.70 -2.49 6.33
N ILE A 51 20.47 -2.52 5.77
CA ILE A 51 19.73 -3.72 5.38
C ILE A 51 19.37 -3.71 3.90
N ASP A 52 18.96 -4.88 3.37
CA ASP A 52 18.40 -5.05 2.00
C ASP A 52 16.92 -5.43 2.12
N ILE A 53 16.00 -4.60 1.60
CA ILE A 53 14.56 -4.83 1.65
C ILE A 53 14.07 -5.40 0.31
N GLN A 54 13.76 -6.67 0.29
CA GLN A 54 13.07 -7.27 -0.84
C GLN A 54 11.58 -7.01 -0.78
N LEU A 55 11.09 -6.08 -1.61
CA LEU A 55 9.65 -5.85 -1.75
C LEU A 55 8.97 -6.98 -2.52
N ILE A 56 7.87 -7.49 -1.96
CA ILE A 56 6.97 -8.45 -2.62
C ILE A 56 5.64 -7.73 -2.86
N VAL A 57 5.45 -7.27 -4.10
CA VAL A 57 4.31 -6.41 -4.48
C VAL A 57 3.12 -7.26 -4.89
N VAL A 58 2.07 -7.29 -4.07
CA VAL A 58 0.87 -8.13 -4.25
C VAL A 58 -0.40 -7.40 -3.78
N GLY A 59 -1.55 -8.05 -3.85
CA GLY A 59 -2.77 -7.54 -3.19
C GLY A 59 -2.79 -7.86 -1.70
N THR A 60 -3.59 -7.12 -0.90
CA THR A 60 -3.68 -7.31 0.56
C THR A 60 -3.91 -8.77 0.96
N GLY A 61 -4.90 -9.45 0.35
CA GLY A 61 -5.19 -10.84 0.68
C GLY A 61 -4.02 -11.79 0.42
N GLN A 62 -3.27 -11.57 -0.67
CA GLN A 62 -2.08 -12.34 -0.98
C GLN A 62 -0.92 -12.01 -0.02
N ALA A 63 -0.75 -10.74 0.37
CA ALA A 63 0.26 -10.34 1.36
C ALA A 63 0.03 -11.03 2.70
N LEU A 64 -1.23 -11.03 3.18
CA LEU A 64 -1.62 -11.74 4.40
C LEU A 64 -1.37 -13.24 4.28
N LYS A 65 -1.67 -13.85 3.12
CA LYS A 65 -1.41 -15.27 2.89
C LYS A 65 0.08 -15.63 2.94
N LEU A 66 0.94 -14.78 2.37
CA LEU A 66 2.40 -14.94 2.49
C LEU A 66 2.85 -14.86 3.96
N GLY A 67 2.27 -13.94 4.74
CA GLY A 67 2.55 -13.85 6.18
C GLY A 67 2.04 -15.05 6.97
N GLU A 68 0.84 -15.57 6.67
CA GLU A 68 0.31 -16.81 7.27
C GLU A 68 1.25 -18.00 7.05
N ASN A 69 1.90 -18.07 5.90
CA ASN A 69 2.86 -19.12 5.55
C ASN A 69 4.28 -18.89 6.12
N GLY A 70 4.61 -17.66 6.59
CA GLY A 70 5.98 -17.27 6.95
C GLY A 70 6.88 -16.98 5.76
N ASP A 71 6.33 -16.76 4.57
CA ASP A 71 7.08 -16.48 3.35
C ASP A 71 7.66 -15.05 3.33
N VAL A 72 7.24 -14.18 4.25
CA VAL A 72 7.68 -12.80 4.43
C VAL A 72 7.98 -12.51 5.89
N ASP A 73 8.76 -11.47 6.16
CA ASP A 73 9.16 -11.09 7.52
C ASP A 73 8.22 -10.01 8.10
N ALA A 74 7.63 -9.18 7.23
CA ALA A 74 6.62 -8.18 7.61
C ALA A 74 5.67 -7.88 6.44
N ILE A 75 4.57 -7.20 6.75
CA ILE A 75 3.52 -6.81 5.78
C ILE A 75 3.19 -5.33 5.97
N LEU A 76 3.01 -4.57 4.86
CA LEU A 76 2.48 -3.21 4.86
C LEU A 76 1.26 -3.15 3.93
N VAL A 77 0.07 -3.08 4.52
CA VAL A 77 -1.23 -3.20 3.84
C VAL A 77 -2.25 -2.18 4.36
N HIS A 78 -3.48 -2.21 3.83
CA HIS A 78 -4.52 -1.23 4.16
C HIS A 78 -5.94 -1.85 4.16
N SER A 79 -6.14 -2.91 4.92
CA SER A 79 -7.47 -3.53 5.14
C SER A 79 -7.64 -3.86 6.61
N LYS A 80 -8.02 -2.87 7.41
CA LYS A 80 -8.08 -2.97 8.87
C LYS A 80 -8.81 -4.23 9.37
N PRO A 81 -10.00 -4.63 8.85
CA PRO A 81 -10.67 -5.84 9.33
C PRO A 81 -9.84 -7.12 9.12
N ASP A 82 -9.17 -7.25 7.97
CA ASP A 82 -8.33 -8.42 7.69
C ASP A 82 -7.05 -8.42 8.54
N GLU A 83 -6.47 -7.23 8.77
CA GLU A 83 -5.29 -7.05 9.61
C GLU A 83 -5.58 -7.42 11.07
N GLU A 84 -6.74 -6.99 11.60
CA GLU A 84 -7.19 -7.33 12.95
C GLU A 84 -7.45 -8.84 13.09
N GLU A 85 -8.06 -9.47 12.09
CA GLU A 85 -8.26 -10.93 12.09
C GLU A 85 -6.92 -11.69 11.99
N PHE A 86 -5.96 -11.19 11.22
CA PHE A 86 -4.62 -11.74 11.09
C PHE A 86 -3.85 -11.72 12.44
N VAL A 87 -3.92 -10.59 13.15
CA VAL A 87 -3.37 -10.46 14.51
C VAL A 87 -4.07 -11.40 15.49
N LYS A 88 -5.41 -11.46 15.46
CA LYS A 88 -6.21 -12.34 16.33
C LYS A 88 -5.88 -13.81 16.13
N LYS A 89 -5.54 -14.23 14.93
CA LYS A 89 -5.06 -15.60 14.61
C LYS A 89 -3.64 -15.86 15.07
N GLY A 90 -2.90 -14.86 15.56
CA GLY A 90 -1.54 -15.00 16.07
C GLY A 90 -0.45 -14.98 15.01
N PHE A 91 -0.75 -14.63 13.76
CA PHE A 91 0.25 -14.54 12.68
C PHE A 91 1.09 -13.27 12.75
N ALA A 92 0.60 -12.21 13.39
CA ALA A 92 1.36 -11.02 13.77
C ALA A 92 1.11 -10.70 15.25
N ASN A 93 2.09 -10.08 15.92
CA ASN A 93 1.93 -9.69 17.31
C ASN A 93 1.03 -8.47 17.48
N HIS A 94 1.03 -7.59 16.49
CA HIS A 94 0.24 -6.36 16.48
C HIS A 94 0.11 -5.82 15.05
N ARG A 95 -0.69 -4.78 14.90
CA ARG A 95 -0.71 -3.89 13.73
C ARG A 95 -0.34 -2.48 14.18
N ARG A 96 0.55 -1.83 13.42
CA ARG A 96 0.99 -0.46 13.66
C ARG A 96 0.48 0.44 12.54
N GLU A 97 -0.41 1.38 12.83
CA GLU A 97 -0.79 2.41 11.88
C GLU A 97 0.41 3.30 11.57
N ILE A 98 0.69 3.54 10.28
CA ILE A 98 1.86 4.31 9.84
C ILE A 98 1.42 5.61 9.17
N MET A 99 0.52 5.50 8.20
CA MET A 99 0.07 6.61 7.37
C MET A 99 -1.28 6.29 6.77
N PHE A 100 -1.95 7.30 6.25
CA PHE A 100 -3.15 7.11 5.42
C PHE A 100 -3.04 7.92 4.12
N ASN A 101 -3.76 7.46 3.11
CA ASN A 101 -4.11 8.23 1.93
C ASN A 101 -5.64 8.23 1.77
N GLU A 102 -6.13 8.69 0.63
CA GLU A 102 -7.56 8.72 0.35
C GLU A 102 -7.87 7.92 -0.91
N TYR A 103 -9.04 7.30 -0.91
CA TYR A 103 -9.68 6.88 -2.14
C TYR A 103 -10.37 8.06 -2.82
N VAL A 104 -10.54 7.96 -4.12
CA VAL A 104 -11.29 8.89 -4.96
C VAL A 104 -12.20 8.11 -5.90
N ILE A 105 -13.32 8.71 -6.31
CA ILE A 105 -14.10 8.18 -7.42
C ILE A 105 -13.68 8.95 -8.67
N VAL A 106 -13.09 8.22 -9.59
CA VAL A 106 -12.71 8.72 -10.91
C VAL A 106 -13.80 8.36 -11.90
N GLY A 107 -14.07 9.23 -12.85
CA GLY A 107 -15.09 8.99 -13.88
C GLY A 107 -15.00 9.95 -15.05
N PRO A 108 -15.88 9.80 -16.06
CA PRO A 108 -15.93 10.64 -17.24
C PRO A 108 -16.00 12.13 -16.89
N SER A 109 -15.32 12.99 -17.64
CA SER A 109 -15.37 14.44 -17.43
C SER A 109 -16.78 15.03 -17.58
N SER A 110 -17.65 14.36 -18.33
CA SER A 110 -19.08 14.72 -18.51
C SER A 110 -19.95 14.40 -17.30
N ASP A 111 -19.45 13.59 -16.34
CA ASP A 111 -20.13 13.14 -15.13
C ASP A 111 -21.62 12.76 -15.33
N PRO A 112 -21.93 11.75 -16.19
CA PRO A 112 -23.31 11.41 -16.50
C PRO A 112 -24.14 10.95 -15.30
N ALA A 113 -23.50 10.49 -14.22
CA ALA A 113 -24.16 10.16 -12.95
C ALA A 113 -24.30 11.35 -12.00
N GLN A 114 -23.71 12.52 -12.33
CA GLN A 114 -23.74 13.75 -11.53
C GLN A 114 -23.23 13.55 -10.09
N ILE A 115 -22.20 12.69 -9.91
CA ILE A 115 -21.65 12.42 -8.57
C ILE A 115 -20.85 13.59 -8.00
N SER A 116 -20.32 14.49 -8.87
CA SER A 116 -19.59 15.67 -8.43
C SER A 116 -20.45 16.62 -7.58
N SER A 117 -21.78 16.55 -7.72
CA SER A 117 -22.73 17.32 -6.90
C SER A 117 -23.19 16.59 -5.63
N ALA A 118 -22.67 15.37 -5.34
CA ALA A 118 -23.06 14.63 -4.15
C ALA A 118 -22.49 15.25 -2.87
N LYS A 119 -23.28 15.25 -1.81
CA LYS A 119 -22.91 15.84 -0.51
C LYS A 119 -22.00 14.93 0.33
N ASN A 120 -22.01 13.64 0.03
CA ASN A 120 -21.23 12.62 0.71
C ASN A 120 -21.07 11.39 -0.18
N LEU A 121 -20.18 10.47 0.23
CA LEU A 121 -19.85 9.26 -0.53
C LEU A 121 -21.06 8.35 -0.78
N LEU A 122 -21.95 8.19 0.20
CA LEU A 122 -23.12 7.30 0.05
C LEU A 122 -24.11 7.88 -0.98
N GLU A 123 -24.27 9.20 -1.03
CA GLU A 123 -25.05 9.85 -2.09
C GLU A 123 -24.40 9.68 -3.47
N ALA A 124 -23.06 9.79 -3.57
CA ALA A 124 -22.35 9.57 -4.82
C ALA A 124 -22.59 8.15 -5.35
N PHE A 125 -22.45 7.12 -4.52
CA PHE A 125 -22.74 5.72 -4.88
C PHE A 125 -24.23 5.48 -5.17
N SER A 126 -25.14 6.13 -4.45
CA SER A 126 -26.58 6.07 -4.74
C SER A 126 -26.92 6.69 -6.11
N LYS A 127 -26.21 7.74 -6.54
CA LYS A 127 -26.36 8.29 -7.89
C LYS A 127 -25.82 7.35 -8.94
N LEU A 128 -24.66 6.71 -8.72
CA LEU A 128 -24.08 5.70 -9.61
C LEU A 128 -25.05 4.53 -9.82
N SER A 129 -25.64 4.00 -8.77
CA SER A 129 -26.59 2.88 -8.85
C SER A 129 -27.84 3.23 -9.67
N LYS A 130 -28.36 4.45 -9.53
CA LYS A 130 -29.56 4.91 -10.25
C LYS A 130 -29.28 5.28 -11.71
N ALA A 131 -28.11 5.85 -12.00
CA ALA A 131 -27.76 6.29 -13.35
C ALA A 131 -27.43 5.11 -14.28
N MET A 132 -27.20 3.90 -13.72
CA MET A 132 -26.89 2.70 -14.49
C MET A 132 -25.76 2.94 -15.51
N VAL A 133 -24.69 3.61 -15.06
CA VAL A 133 -23.48 3.93 -15.84
C VAL A 133 -22.46 2.81 -15.79
N ASN A 134 -21.46 2.85 -16.67
CA ASN A 134 -20.34 1.93 -16.59
C ASN A 134 -19.56 2.17 -15.31
N PHE A 135 -19.35 1.11 -14.54
CA PHE A 135 -18.53 1.11 -13.34
C PHE A 135 -17.53 -0.06 -13.39
N VAL A 136 -16.25 0.26 -13.25
CA VAL A 136 -15.18 -0.74 -13.23
C VAL A 136 -14.82 -1.06 -11.79
N SER A 137 -14.94 -2.32 -11.43
CA SER A 137 -14.48 -2.87 -10.17
C SER A 137 -13.17 -3.63 -10.36
N ARG A 138 -12.29 -3.56 -9.40
CA ARG A 138 -11.10 -4.41 -9.39
C ARG A 138 -11.43 -5.90 -9.36
N GLY A 139 -12.44 -6.32 -8.62
CA GLY A 139 -12.92 -7.70 -8.56
C GLY A 139 -11.89 -8.74 -8.09
N ASP A 140 -10.84 -8.33 -7.38
CA ASP A 140 -9.65 -9.15 -7.04
C ASP A 140 -9.44 -9.35 -5.53
N PHE A 141 -10.45 -9.05 -4.72
CA PHE A 141 -10.41 -9.10 -3.25
C PHE A 141 -9.32 -8.22 -2.61
N SER A 142 -8.76 -7.25 -3.35
CA SER A 142 -7.84 -6.24 -2.81
C SER A 142 -8.52 -5.32 -1.80
N GLY A 143 -7.74 -4.54 -1.05
CA GLY A 143 -8.26 -3.52 -0.13
C GLY A 143 -9.20 -2.53 -0.83
N THR A 144 -8.90 -2.11 -2.07
CA THR A 144 -9.79 -1.25 -2.86
C THR A 144 -11.10 -1.92 -3.20
N HIS A 145 -11.08 -3.19 -3.65
CA HIS A 145 -12.30 -3.94 -3.94
C HIS A 145 -13.15 -4.15 -2.67
N LYS A 146 -12.52 -4.47 -1.54
CA LYS A 146 -13.22 -4.60 -0.26
C LYS A 146 -13.85 -3.27 0.18
N LYS A 147 -13.15 -2.15 0.01
CA LYS A 147 -13.70 -0.80 0.27
C LYS A 147 -14.89 -0.48 -0.63
N GLU A 148 -14.81 -0.79 -1.92
CA GLU A 148 -15.89 -0.64 -2.88
C GLU A 148 -17.13 -1.43 -2.41
N MET A 149 -16.96 -2.71 -2.07
CA MET A 149 -18.06 -3.57 -1.60
C MET A 149 -18.63 -3.09 -0.27
N GLU A 150 -17.80 -2.57 0.65
CA GLU A 150 -18.27 -1.94 1.89
C GLU A 150 -19.21 -0.77 1.60
N ILE A 151 -18.88 0.08 0.61
CA ILE A 151 -19.70 1.25 0.28
C ILE A 151 -21.02 0.83 -0.38
N TRP A 152 -20.98 -0.11 -1.33
CA TRP A 152 -22.19 -0.67 -1.94
C TRP A 152 -23.13 -1.27 -0.88
N ASN A 153 -22.59 -2.02 0.09
CA ASN A 153 -23.36 -2.58 1.18
C ASN A 153 -23.98 -1.50 2.09
N LYS A 154 -23.28 -0.40 2.35
CA LYS A 154 -23.81 0.71 3.16
C LYS A 154 -25.03 1.39 2.55
N ILE A 155 -25.20 1.33 1.25
CA ILE A 155 -26.39 1.85 0.56
C ILE A 155 -27.41 0.72 0.23
N ASN A 156 -27.19 -0.49 0.75
CA ASN A 156 -28.04 -1.68 0.50
C ASN A 156 -28.22 -1.97 -1.00
N PHE A 157 -27.15 -1.86 -1.78
CA PHE A 157 -27.16 -2.10 -3.21
C PHE A 157 -26.23 -3.23 -3.62
N VAL A 158 -26.71 -4.11 -4.51
CA VAL A 158 -25.90 -5.19 -5.08
C VAL A 158 -25.33 -4.70 -6.41
N PRO A 159 -24.02 -4.52 -6.58
CA PRO A 159 -23.46 -3.92 -7.79
C PRO A 159 -23.76 -4.73 -9.07
N ASP A 160 -23.96 -6.04 -8.96
CA ASP A 160 -24.37 -6.89 -10.10
C ASP A 160 -25.73 -6.48 -10.70
N ASP A 161 -26.57 -5.76 -9.96
CA ASP A 161 -27.84 -5.22 -10.46
C ASP A 161 -27.63 -4.14 -11.54
N ILE A 162 -26.42 -3.55 -11.65
CA ILE A 162 -26.03 -2.70 -12.78
C ILE A 162 -25.91 -3.52 -14.08
N GLY A 163 -25.82 -4.83 -13.96
CA GLY A 163 -25.74 -5.77 -15.08
C GLY A 163 -24.41 -5.63 -15.83
N LYS A 164 -24.45 -5.68 -17.16
CA LYS A 164 -23.24 -5.62 -18.02
C LYS A 164 -22.41 -4.34 -17.87
N LYS A 165 -22.93 -3.32 -17.22
CA LYS A 165 -22.23 -2.07 -16.95
C LYS A 165 -21.36 -2.12 -15.70
N TYR A 166 -21.54 -3.13 -14.82
CA TYR A 166 -20.61 -3.43 -13.75
C TYR A 166 -19.54 -4.39 -14.26
N ILE A 167 -18.31 -3.88 -14.40
CA ILE A 167 -17.20 -4.56 -15.09
C ILE A 167 -16.17 -4.98 -14.04
N SER A 168 -16.26 -6.23 -13.58
CA SER A 168 -15.28 -6.82 -12.67
C SER A 168 -14.07 -7.34 -13.46
N VAL A 169 -12.86 -6.79 -13.20
CA VAL A 169 -11.69 -7.05 -14.07
C VAL A 169 -10.70 -8.05 -13.50
N GLY A 170 -10.79 -8.41 -12.23
CA GLY A 170 -9.90 -9.38 -11.59
C GLY A 170 -8.40 -8.99 -11.65
N SER A 171 -8.09 -7.68 -11.62
CA SER A 171 -6.73 -7.19 -11.88
C SER A 171 -6.28 -6.06 -10.97
N ALA A 172 -4.95 -5.84 -10.92
CA ALA A 172 -4.34 -4.73 -10.19
C ALA A 172 -4.81 -3.36 -10.71
N MET A 173 -4.70 -2.32 -9.84
CA MET A 173 -5.28 -1.00 -10.02
C MET A 173 -4.94 -0.33 -11.37
N GLY A 174 -3.68 -0.39 -11.81
CA GLY A 174 -3.28 0.22 -13.09
C GLY A 174 -4.00 -0.37 -14.31
N LYS A 175 -4.24 -1.70 -14.34
CA LYS A 175 -5.04 -2.33 -15.39
C LYS A 175 -6.52 -1.96 -15.28
N ALA A 176 -7.06 -1.91 -14.07
CA ALA A 176 -8.45 -1.51 -13.84
C ALA A 176 -8.70 -0.06 -14.31
N ILE A 177 -7.78 0.87 -14.03
CA ILE A 177 -7.87 2.25 -14.56
C ILE A 177 -7.83 2.27 -16.10
N ASN A 178 -6.94 1.51 -16.74
CA ASN A 178 -6.91 1.46 -18.21
C ASN A 178 -8.22 0.94 -18.81
N ILE A 179 -8.87 -0.02 -18.16
CA ILE A 179 -10.19 -0.52 -18.56
C ILE A 179 -11.25 0.57 -18.34
N ALA A 180 -11.20 1.27 -17.20
CA ALA A 180 -12.13 2.39 -16.96
C ALA A 180 -11.98 3.49 -18.02
N VAL A 181 -10.75 3.83 -18.42
CA VAL A 181 -10.49 4.76 -19.54
C VAL A 181 -11.10 4.26 -20.84
N ALA A 182 -10.91 2.99 -21.18
CA ALA A 182 -11.41 2.40 -22.43
C ALA A 182 -12.95 2.36 -22.51
N PHE A 183 -13.64 2.24 -21.38
CA PHE A 183 -15.10 2.17 -21.29
C PHE A 183 -15.76 3.49 -20.87
N ASP A 184 -14.96 4.56 -20.71
CA ASP A 184 -15.42 5.85 -20.18
C ASP A 184 -16.25 5.65 -18.90
N ALA A 185 -15.68 4.89 -17.96
CA ALA A 185 -16.37 4.33 -16.80
C ALA A 185 -15.94 4.99 -15.49
N TYR A 186 -16.80 4.93 -14.49
CA TYR A 186 -16.42 5.25 -13.11
C TYR A 186 -15.61 4.12 -12.49
N ILE A 187 -14.72 4.47 -11.54
CA ILE A 187 -13.90 3.52 -10.80
C ILE A 187 -13.52 4.11 -9.44
N LEU A 188 -13.48 3.28 -8.39
CA LEU A 188 -12.86 3.63 -7.12
C LEU A 188 -11.34 3.37 -7.22
N SER A 189 -10.51 4.39 -6.95
CA SER A 189 -9.06 4.29 -6.92
C SER A 189 -8.50 4.96 -5.69
N ASP A 190 -7.31 4.54 -5.21
CA ASP A 190 -6.57 5.42 -4.33
C ASP A 190 -6.04 6.63 -5.12
N LYS A 191 -6.04 7.79 -4.46
CA LYS A 191 -5.70 9.08 -5.07
C LYS A 191 -4.28 9.10 -5.62
N ALA A 192 -3.32 8.50 -4.88
CA ALA A 192 -1.92 8.49 -5.28
C ALA A 192 -1.70 7.68 -6.57
N THR A 193 -2.28 6.49 -6.67
CA THR A 193 -2.22 5.68 -7.91
C THR A 193 -2.87 6.42 -9.08
N TRP A 194 -4.02 7.07 -8.87
CA TRP A 194 -4.68 7.85 -9.91
C TRP A 194 -3.81 9.02 -10.40
N LEU A 195 -3.27 9.82 -9.49
CA LEU A 195 -2.42 10.98 -9.86
C LEU A 195 -1.17 10.54 -10.62
N ASN A 196 -0.54 9.43 -10.20
CA ASN A 196 0.65 8.90 -10.85
C ASN A 196 0.36 8.14 -12.16
N HIS A 197 -0.90 7.80 -12.43
CA HIS A 197 -1.28 7.08 -13.65
C HIS A 197 -1.18 7.96 -14.89
N LYS A 198 -0.47 7.48 -15.93
CA LYS A 198 -0.18 8.30 -17.13
C LYS A 198 -1.34 8.36 -18.11
N ASN A 199 -2.06 7.25 -18.28
CA ASN A 199 -3.17 7.17 -19.24
C ASN A 199 -4.49 7.50 -18.53
N LYS A 200 -4.81 8.79 -18.43
CA LYS A 200 -6.04 9.27 -17.78
C LYS A 200 -7.23 9.37 -18.75
N GLY A 201 -6.96 9.42 -20.09
CA GLY A 201 -8.00 9.58 -21.11
C GLY A 201 -8.92 10.77 -20.81
N ASN A 202 -10.22 10.54 -20.89
CA ASN A 202 -11.27 11.53 -20.56
C ASN A 202 -11.70 11.47 -19.08
N LEU A 203 -11.01 10.70 -18.24
CA LEU A 203 -11.40 10.55 -16.85
C LEU A 203 -10.75 11.64 -15.97
N GLN A 204 -11.46 11.99 -14.90
CA GLN A 204 -10.99 12.90 -13.86
C GLN A 204 -11.56 12.49 -12.51
N ILE A 205 -11.06 13.06 -11.40
CA ILE A 205 -11.66 12.87 -10.08
C ILE A 205 -13.05 13.55 -10.09
N GLN A 206 -14.08 12.76 -9.83
CA GLN A 206 -15.46 13.23 -9.74
C GLN A 206 -15.94 13.39 -8.31
N PHE A 207 -15.34 12.63 -7.37
CA PHE A 207 -15.68 12.75 -5.95
C PHE A 207 -14.48 12.40 -5.05
N GLU A 208 -14.23 13.23 -4.03
CA GLU A 208 -13.16 13.08 -3.02
C GLU A 208 -13.52 13.77 -1.70
N GLY A 209 -12.68 13.63 -0.67
CA GLY A 209 -12.77 14.41 0.59
C GLY A 209 -13.77 13.88 1.59
N ASP A 210 -14.35 12.69 1.43
CA ASP A 210 -15.23 12.07 2.43
C ASP A 210 -14.43 11.18 3.40
N ARG A 211 -14.78 11.22 4.70
CA ARG A 211 -14.11 10.42 5.74
C ARG A 211 -14.16 8.91 5.47
N LEU A 212 -15.19 8.41 4.80
CA LEU A 212 -15.30 7.00 4.41
C LEU A 212 -14.29 6.63 3.32
N LEU A 213 -13.67 7.61 2.65
CA LEU A 213 -12.62 7.39 1.67
C LEU A 213 -11.22 7.28 2.28
N HIS A 214 -11.07 7.47 3.60
CA HIS A 214 -9.79 7.29 4.25
C HIS A 214 -9.28 5.86 4.12
N ASN A 215 -8.02 5.72 3.76
CA ASN A 215 -7.33 4.47 3.48
C ASN A 215 -6.10 4.34 4.37
N GLN A 216 -6.28 3.71 5.54
CA GLN A 216 -5.24 3.56 6.56
C GLN A 216 -4.29 2.42 6.21
N TYR A 217 -2.99 2.72 6.14
CA TYR A 217 -1.92 1.73 6.02
C TYR A 217 -1.40 1.32 7.38
N ALA A 218 -1.20 0.02 7.56
CA ALA A 218 -0.62 -0.54 8.76
C ALA A 218 0.52 -1.50 8.44
N PHE A 219 1.54 -1.47 9.29
CA PHE A 219 2.67 -2.40 9.31
C PHE A 219 2.36 -3.53 10.30
N LEU A 220 2.60 -4.77 9.87
CA LEU A 220 2.36 -5.98 10.65
C LEU A 220 3.65 -6.82 10.68
N PRO A 221 4.41 -6.84 11.78
CA PRO A 221 5.50 -7.77 11.99
C PRO A 221 4.96 -9.20 12.06
N ILE A 222 5.56 -10.13 11.30
CA ILE A 222 5.19 -11.55 11.40
C ILE A 222 5.65 -12.10 12.74
N ASN A 223 4.78 -12.87 13.39
CA ASN A 223 5.02 -13.40 14.71
C ASN A 223 6.11 -14.50 14.71
N PRO A 224 7.27 -14.30 15.37
CA PRO A 224 8.32 -15.31 15.43
C PRO A 224 7.91 -16.57 16.18
N ALA A 225 6.89 -16.52 17.05
CA ALA A 225 6.33 -17.72 17.67
C ALA A 225 5.55 -18.61 16.69
N ALA A 226 5.01 -18.03 15.63
CA ALA A 226 4.40 -18.79 14.52
C ALA A 226 5.46 -19.26 13.51
N HIS A 227 6.50 -18.45 13.26
CA HIS A 227 7.51 -18.69 12.23
C HIS A 227 8.91 -18.29 12.73
N ALA A 228 9.64 -19.22 13.35
CA ALA A 228 10.93 -18.97 14.02
C ALA A 228 12.05 -18.45 13.10
N HIS A 229 11.88 -18.51 11.77
CA HIS A 229 12.88 -18.07 10.79
C HIS A 229 12.71 -16.60 10.33
N VAL A 230 11.65 -15.92 10.75
CA VAL A 230 11.44 -14.50 10.39
C VAL A 230 12.45 -13.60 11.10
N LYS A 231 12.75 -12.47 10.49
CA LYS A 231 13.77 -11.52 10.93
C LYS A 231 13.21 -10.52 11.94
N ASP A 232 12.67 -11.01 13.06
CA ASP A 232 11.93 -10.21 14.05
C ASP A 232 12.70 -8.99 14.55
N GLN A 233 13.98 -9.13 14.92
CA GLN A 233 14.79 -8.01 15.39
C GLN A 233 15.03 -6.92 14.34
N THR A 234 15.22 -7.32 13.08
CA THR A 234 15.40 -6.37 11.99
C THR A 234 14.07 -5.72 11.58
N VAL A 235 12.98 -6.49 11.63
CA VAL A 235 11.62 -5.97 11.42
C VAL A 235 11.23 -4.95 12.49
N GLU A 236 11.62 -5.17 13.76
CA GLU A 236 11.43 -4.19 14.85
C GLU A 236 12.17 -2.86 14.58
N LYS A 237 13.41 -2.92 14.04
CA LYS A 237 14.14 -1.72 13.63
C LYS A 237 13.43 -0.99 12.48
N ILE A 238 12.90 -1.73 11.49
CA ILE A 238 12.10 -1.15 10.39
C ILE A 238 10.85 -0.46 10.95
N GLU A 239 10.12 -1.10 11.86
CA GLU A 239 8.96 -0.50 12.51
C GLU A 239 9.34 0.78 13.26
N GLY A 240 10.43 0.74 14.06
CA GLY A 240 10.97 1.90 14.75
C GLY A 240 11.32 3.05 13.80
N TRP A 241 11.91 2.74 12.65
CA TRP A 241 12.17 3.73 11.61
C TRP A 241 10.87 4.30 11.02
N LEU A 242 9.89 3.45 10.71
CA LEU A 242 8.61 3.85 10.13
C LEU A 242 7.78 4.77 11.03
N VAL A 243 7.98 4.75 12.35
CA VAL A 243 7.30 5.65 13.29
C VAL A 243 8.16 6.88 13.68
N SER A 244 9.35 7.04 13.10
CA SER A 244 10.29 8.12 13.41
C SER A 244 9.88 9.47 12.81
N GLU A 245 10.51 10.53 13.31
CA GLU A 245 10.41 11.88 12.75
C GLU A 245 10.88 11.95 11.28
N LYS A 246 11.93 11.16 10.94
CA LYS A 246 12.42 11.09 9.56
C LYS A 246 11.37 10.50 8.62
N ALA A 247 10.73 9.40 9.00
CA ALA A 247 9.63 8.81 8.24
C ALA A 247 8.46 9.79 8.10
N ARG A 248 8.09 10.49 9.18
CA ARG A 248 7.07 11.55 9.16
C ARG A 248 7.37 12.60 8.10
N ASN A 249 8.59 13.13 8.11
CA ASN A 249 9.00 14.18 7.18
C ASN A 249 8.98 13.69 5.73
N LEU A 250 9.51 12.49 5.45
CA LEU A 250 9.53 11.90 4.11
C LEU A 250 8.11 11.62 3.59
N ILE A 251 7.25 11.03 4.42
CA ILE A 251 5.86 10.72 4.02
C ILE A 251 5.06 12.00 3.76
N ASN A 252 5.14 12.99 4.66
CA ASN A 252 4.36 14.22 4.53
C ASN A 252 4.87 15.16 3.43
N SER A 253 6.16 15.08 3.08
CA SER A 253 6.75 15.88 1.98
C SER A 253 6.61 15.21 0.61
N TYR A 254 6.12 13.96 0.55
CA TYR A 254 5.91 13.27 -0.71
C TYR A 254 4.74 13.86 -1.48
N LEU A 255 5.01 14.46 -2.64
CA LEU A 255 4.02 15.12 -3.49
C LEU A 255 3.92 14.41 -4.84
N ILE A 256 2.70 14.27 -5.35
CA ILE A 256 2.41 13.89 -6.73
C ILE A 256 1.66 15.06 -7.38
N GLU A 257 2.17 15.60 -8.48
CA GLU A 257 1.59 16.77 -9.16
C GLU A 257 1.38 17.96 -8.19
N ASN A 258 2.32 18.17 -7.24
CA ASN A 258 2.28 19.18 -6.16
C ASN A 258 1.15 18.96 -5.12
N VAL A 259 0.55 17.78 -5.07
CA VAL A 259 -0.49 17.42 -4.09
C VAL A 259 0.11 16.44 -3.07
N GLN A 260 -0.05 16.74 -1.78
CA GLN A 260 0.25 15.78 -0.71
C GLN A 260 -0.77 14.65 -0.76
N VAL A 261 -0.30 13.42 -0.95
CA VAL A 261 -1.16 12.25 -1.13
C VAL A 261 -1.14 11.27 0.03
N PHE A 262 -0.14 11.37 0.90
CA PHE A 262 -0.04 10.60 2.13
C PHE A 262 0.08 11.51 3.34
N SER A 263 -0.50 11.09 4.45
CA SER A 263 -0.38 11.77 5.74
C SER A 263 0.09 10.77 6.79
N PHE A 264 1.20 11.09 7.43
CA PHE A 264 1.72 10.30 8.53
C PHE A 264 0.84 10.44 9.77
N ASN A 265 0.49 9.32 10.42
CA ASN A 265 -0.30 9.29 11.64
C ASN A 265 0.15 8.21 12.63
N ALA A 266 1.37 7.67 12.49
CA ALA A 266 1.91 6.68 13.43
C ALA A 266 2.00 7.26 14.86
N ARG A 267 1.69 6.39 15.85
CA ARG A 267 1.70 6.72 17.29
C ARG A 267 2.45 5.65 18.07
#